data_a1c1d515c49b5fb4d7d9cc88bd8b1311
#
_entry.id   a1c1d515c49b5fb4d7d9cc88bd8b1311
#
_cell.length_a   1.000
_cell.length_b   1.000
_cell.length_c   1.000
_cell.angle_alpha   90.00
_cell.angle_beta   90.00
_cell.angle_gamma   90.00
#
_symmetry.space_group_name_H-M   'P 1'
#
loop_
_entity.id
_entity.type
_entity.pdbx_description
1 polymer ?
#
loop_
_entity_poly.entity_id
_entity_poly.type
_entity_poly.pdbx_seq_one_letter_code
_entity_poly.pdbx_strand_id
1 'polypeptide(L)'
;MEVRIINLEKKLINLKNIKKILSDKELLKFCRENEKFLNSYVRAKEFEEDFKDFSLNLYNSIIKYPNILDEIDKVVSNIVINKKEIGDKLLFLSELSNYNKNLDIIMFYGGFNDGICTYGDNIYYAMEWFINPDNINMKNDEIIYRYLKQYSINPEDIIYNTVIHEFVHICSCEIEDKSNPIWHLIEEGRAVYITNQLDKRDDLGLLMSENDLKWCKENEKYLFNEMFNVISENDENKYFDFISPRRNICGVSRTGYFMGYKLIETYMKTIDKLSQKEKIKKLLCTNETEVYFKTLRNMCL
;
A
#
# COMPACT_ATOMS: atom_id res chain seq x y z
N MET A 1 2.27 -22.69 1.53
CA MET A 1 1.45 -21.44 1.64
C MET A 1 0.30 -21.50 0.64
N GLU A 2 -0.93 -21.28 1.08
CA GLU A 2 -2.11 -21.11 0.21
C GLU A 2 -2.42 -19.61 0.10
N VAL A 3 -2.69 -19.12 -1.11
CA VAL A 3 -3.13 -17.75 -1.37
C VAL A 3 -4.63 -17.77 -1.69
N ARG A 4 -5.44 -17.09 -0.87
CA ARG A 4 -6.88 -17.02 -1.05
C ARG A 4 -7.30 -15.59 -1.38
N ILE A 5 -8.18 -15.44 -2.37
CA ILE A 5 -8.79 -14.15 -2.70
C ILE A 5 -10.21 -14.13 -2.14
N ILE A 6 -10.48 -13.19 -1.27
CA ILE A 6 -11.76 -13.02 -0.56
C ILE A 6 -12.44 -11.76 -1.10
N ASN A 7 -13.53 -11.94 -1.82
CA ASN A 7 -14.26 -10.86 -2.50
C ASN A 7 -15.42 -10.38 -1.63
N LEU A 8 -15.17 -9.52 -0.65
CA LEU A 8 -16.20 -8.93 0.20
C LEU A 8 -17.03 -7.89 -0.54
N GLU A 9 -16.44 -7.19 -1.50
CA GLU A 9 -17.12 -6.22 -2.36
C GLU A 9 -18.28 -6.86 -3.13
N LYS A 10 -18.08 -8.07 -3.67
CA LYS A 10 -19.15 -8.82 -4.37
C LYS A 10 -20.30 -9.18 -3.44
N LYS A 11 -20.00 -9.51 -2.19
CA LYS A 11 -21.05 -9.77 -1.18
C LYS A 11 -21.85 -8.49 -0.87
N LEU A 12 -21.17 -7.35 -0.76
CA LEU A 12 -21.81 -6.06 -0.51
C LEU A 12 -22.68 -5.62 -1.71
N ILE A 13 -22.19 -5.77 -2.94
CA ILE A 13 -22.93 -5.50 -4.17
C ILE A 13 -24.17 -6.38 -4.26
N ASN A 14 -24.05 -7.68 -3.95
CA ASN A 14 -25.19 -8.57 -3.92
C ASN A 14 -26.23 -8.15 -2.86
N LEU A 15 -25.79 -7.71 -1.68
CA LEU A 15 -26.69 -7.19 -0.65
C LEU A 15 -27.43 -5.93 -1.15
N LYS A 16 -26.73 -4.98 -1.81
CA LYS A 16 -27.35 -3.81 -2.45
C LYS A 16 -28.39 -4.22 -3.48
N ASN A 17 -28.09 -5.18 -4.34
CA ASN A 17 -29.01 -5.64 -5.39
C ASN A 17 -30.30 -6.24 -4.81
N ILE A 18 -30.21 -6.95 -3.69
CA ILE A 18 -31.37 -7.52 -2.98
C ILE A 18 -32.19 -6.43 -2.28
N LYS A 19 -31.51 -5.51 -1.60
CA LYS A 19 -32.15 -4.52 -0.72
C LYS A 19 -32.54 -3.22 -1.46
N LYS A 20 -31.95 -2.95 -2.63
CA LYS A 20 -32.04 -1.72 -3.43
C LYS A 20 -31.48 -0.49 -2.73
N ILE A 21 -31.72 -0.31 -1.43
CA ILE A 21 -31.17 0.76 -0.58
C ILE A 21 -30.54 0.09 0.63
N LEU A 22 -29.28 0.41 0.90
CA LEU A 22 -28.57 -0.06 2.10
C LEU A 22 -28.74 0.96 3.22
N SER A 23 -29.15 0.49 4.39
CA SER A 23 -29.14 1.26 5.63
C SER A 23 -27.84 1.04 6.42
N ASP A 24 -27.57 1.94 7.37
CA ASP A 24 -26.47 1.81 8.33
C ASP A 24 -26.52 0.48 9.10
N LYS A 25 -27.73 0.04 9.49
CA LYS A 25 -27.95 -1.24 10.20
C LYS A 25 -27.62 -2.46 9.33
N GLU A 26 -27.92 -2.41 8.04
CA GLU A 26 -27.59 -3.48 7.11
C GLU A 26 -26.09 -3.56 6.86
N LEU A 27 -25.41 -2.42 6.77
CA LEU A 27 -23.96 -2.35 6.65
C LEU A 27 -23.26 -2.84 7.92
N LEU A 28 -23.74 -2.45 9.10
CA LEU A 28 -23.22 -2.97 10.36
C LEU A 28 -23.39 -4.49 10.48
N LYS A 29 -24.54 -5.01 10.07
CA LYS A 29 -24.79 -6.46 10.02
C LYS A 29 -23.82 -7.14 9.04
N PHE A 30 -23.64 -6.58 7.86
CA PHE A 30 -22.67 -7.09 6.87
C PHE A 30 -21.23 -7.12 7.44
N CYS A 31 -20.79 -6.07 8.11
CA CYS A 31 -19.46 -6.02 8.73
C CYS A 31 -19.29 -7.12 9.79
N ARG A 32 -20.28 -7.31 10.67
CA ARG A 32 -20.27 -8.37 11.69
C ARG A 32 -20.28 -9.77 11.10
N GLU A 33 -21.08 -10.03 10.07
CA GLU A 33 -21.10 -11.33 9.38
C GLU A 33 -19.76 -11.65 8.69
N ASN A 34 -18.95 -10.64 8.39
CA ASN A 34 -17.64 -10.79 7.77
C ASN A 34 -16.50 -10.41 8.73
N GLU A 35 -16.75 -10.39 10.04
CA GLU A 35 -15.79 -10.01 11.08
C GLU A 35 -14.45 -10.73 10.95
N LYS A 36 -14.44 -12.03 10.69
CA LYS A 36 -13.21 -12.82 10.53
C LYS A 36 -12.24 -12.29 9.46
N PHE A 37 -12.75 -11.55 8.48
CA PHE A 37 -11.95 -10.94 7.43
C PHE A 37 -11.66 -9.45 7.69
N LEU A 38 -12.57 -8.74 8.33
CA LEU A 38 -12.47 -7.28 8.54
C LEU A 38 -11.85 -6.90 9.88
N ASN A 39 -11.78 -7.83 10.84
CA ASN A 39 -11.39 -7.56 12.21
C ASN A 39 -10.00 -6.88 12.32
N SER A 40 -8.98 -7.41 11.64
CA SER A 40 -7.64 -6.83 11.69
C SER A 40 -7.59 -5.42 11.08
N TYR A 41 -8.32 -5.20 9.99
CA TYR A 41 -8.41 -3.89 9.34
C TYR A 41 -9.12 -2.86 10.24
N VAL A 42 -10.30 -3.21 10.75
CA VAL A 42 -11.11 -2.29 11.59
C VAL A 42 -10.37 -1.91 12.86
N ARG A 43 -9.76 -2.87 13.55
CA ARG A 43 -9.00 -2.62 14.79
C ARG A 43 -7.73 -1.81 14.56
N ALA A 44 -7.01 -2.07 13.47
CA ALA A 44 -5.81 -1.33 13.14
C ALA A 44 -6.10 0.15 12.79
N LYS A 45 -7.36 0.47 12.46
CA LYS A 45 -7.83 1.85 12.22
C LYS A 45 -8.37 2.56 13.45
N GLU A 46 -8.27 1.94 14.63
CA GLU A 46 -8.73 2.51 15.89
C GLU A 46 -10.21 2.93 15.86
N PHE A 47 -11.04 2.13 15.22
CA PHE A 47 -12.49 2.35 15.25
C PHE A 47 -13.02 2.06 16.66
N GLU A 48 -13.48 3.12 17.37
CA GLU A 48 -13.80 3.09 18.80
C GLU A 48 -14.90 2.10 19.19
N GLU A 49 -15.87 1.85 18.30
CA GLU A 49 -17.00 0.95 18.56
C GLU A 49 -17.01 -0.24 17.59
N ASP A 50 -15.98 -1.05 17.60
CA ASP A 50 -15.85 -2.23 16.73
C ASP A 50 -16.09 -1.87 15.25
N PHE A 51 -17.21 -2.39 14.69
CA PHE A 51 -17.59 -2.15 13.31
C PHE A 51 -18.56 -0.99 13.10
N LYS A 52 -18.99 -0.29 14.13
CA LYS A 52 -20.03 0.74 14.02
C LYS A 52 -19.54 1.95 13.22
N ASP A 53 -18.38 2.49 13.59
CA ASP A 53 -17.82 3.65 12.90
C ASP A 53 -17.41 3.30 11.47
N PHE A 54 -16.85 2.11 11.27
CA PHE A 54 -16.55 1.64 9.92
C PHE A 54 -17.82 1.53 9.06
N SER A 55 -18.89 0.90 9.58
CA SER A 55 -20.16 0.78 8.83
C SER A 55 -20.82 2.13 8.56
N LEU A 56 -20.71 3.09 9.49
CA LEU A 56 -21.21 4.45 9.31
C LEU A 56 -20.41 5.21 8.22
N ASN A 57 -19.10 5.03 8.18
CA ASN A 57 -18.25 5.59 7.12
C ASN A 57 -18.61 5.02 5.74
N LEU A 58 -18.85 3.70 5.65
CA LEU A 58 -19.34 3.08 4.43
C LEU A 58 -20.70 3.67 3.99
N TYR A 59 -21.63 3.80 4.93
CA TYR A 59 -22.94 4.36 4.69
C TYR A 59 -22.87 5.79 4.16
N ASN A 60 -22.12 6.65 4.84
CA ASN A 60 -21.95 8.05 4.44
C ASN A 60 -21.31 8.17 3.04
N SER A 61 -20.34 7.31 2.76
CA SER A 61 -19.67 7.30 1.45
C SER A 61 -20.60 6.81 0.33
N ILE A 62 -21.44 5.79 0.57
CA ILE A 62 -22.43 5.32 -0.39
C ILE A 62 -23.50 6.40 -0.66
N ILE A 63 -23.93 7.14 0.37
CA ILE A 63 -24.86 8.26 0.18
C ILE A 63 -24.22 9.39 -0.62
N LYS A 64 -22.97 9.72 -0.30
CA LYS A 64 -22.22 10.76 -1.01
C LYS A 64 -21.98 10.41 -2.47
N TYR A 65 -21.77 9.12 -2.77
CA TYR A 65 -21.48 8.60 -4.10
C TYR A 65 -22.42 7.43 -4.46
N PRO A 66 -23.68 7.70 -4.84
CA PRO A 66 -24.71 6.66 -5.00
C PRO A 66 -24.36 5.54 -6.00
N ASN A 67 -23.53 5.84 -7.01
CA ASN A 67 -23.14 4.89 -8.06
C ASN A 67 -21.85 4.12 -7.73
N ILE A 68 -21.24 4.35 -6.55
CA ILE A 68 -19.90 3.82 -6.25
C ILE A 68 -19.84 2.29 -6.32
N LEU A 69 -20.83 1.61 -5.78
CA LEU A 69 -20.85 0.15 -5.80
C LEU A 69 -21.04 -0.43 -7.21
N ASP A 70 -21.75 0.28 -8.09
CA ASP A 70 -21.92 -0.13 -9.49
C ASP A 70 -20.62 0.05 -10.29
N GLU A 71 -19.85 1.10 -9.98
CA GLU A 71 -18.53 1.32 -10.58
C GLU A 71 -17.50 0.30 -10.06
N ILE A 72 -17.53 -0.03 -8.77
CA ILE A 72 -16.70 -1.11 -8.20
C ILE A 72 -17.01 -2.44 -8.88
N ASP A 73 -18.29 -2.77 -9.09
CA ASP A 73 -18.69 -4.01 -9.76
C ASP A 73 -18.13 -4.11 -11.18
N LYS A 74 -18.16 -3.00 -11.94
CA LYS A 74 -17.54 -2.94 -13.28
C LYS A 74 -16.04 -3.22 -13.23
N VAL A 75 -15.33 -2.59 -12.29
CA VAL A 75 -13.87 -2.79 -12.12
C VAL A 75 -13.58 -4.24 -11.79
N VAL A 76 -14.21 -4.78 -10.75
CA VAL A 76 -13.97 -6.15 -10.26
C VAL A 76 -14.34 -7.21 -11.32
N SER A 77 -15.37 -6.95 -12.13
CA SER A 77 -15.78 -7.88 -13.19
C SER A 77 -14.78 -7.94 -14.36
N ASN A 78 -13.97 -6.90 -14.53
CA ASN A 78 -12.99 -6.79 -15.60
C ASN A 78 -11.57 -7.18 -15.17
N ILE A 79 -11.26 -7.20 -13.87
CA ILE A 79 -9.93 -7.54 -13.37
C ILE A 79 -9.67 -9.05 -13.52
N VAL A 80 -8.61 -9.38 -14.24
CA VAL A 80 -8.09 -10.75 -14.38
C VAL A 80 -6.78 -10.86 -13.61
N ILE A 81 -6.82 -11.44 -12.42
CA ILE A 81 -5.61 -11.65 -11.61
C ILE A 81 -4.89 -12.91 -12.11
N ASN A 82 -3.67 -12.77 -12.60
CA ASN A 82 -2.81 -13.90 -12.95
C ASN A 82 -2.27 -14.58 -11.67
N LYS A 83 -3.13 -15.43 -11.08
CA LYS A 83 -2.84 -16.13 -9.81
C LYS A 83 -1.56 -16.96 -9.86
N LYS A 84 -1.19 -17.51 -11.03
CA LYS A 84 0.01 -18.34 -11.16
C LYS A 84 1.27 -17.49 -11.03
N GLU A 85 1.34 -16.41 -11.79
CA GLU A 85 2.51 -15.53 -11.79
C GLU A 85 2.74 -14.85 -10.44
N ILE A 86 1.68 -14.34 -9.83
CA ILE A 86 1.74 -13.82 -8.45
C ILE A 86 2.18 -14.94 -7.49
N GLY A 87 1.53 -16.11 -7.58
CA GLY A 87 1.80 -17.24 -6.70
C GLY A 87 3.26 -17.68 -6.70
N ASP A 88 3.91 -17.72 -7.86
CA ASP A 88 5.32 -18.10 -7.99
C ASP A 88 6.24 -17.11 -7.24
N LYS A 89 5.96 -15.80 -7.32
CA LYS A 89 6.73 -14.78 -6.61
C LYS A 89 6.48 -14.77 -5.11
N LEU A 90 5.22 -14.91 -4.70
CA LEU A 90 4.88 -15.02 -3.29
C LEU A 90 5.49 -16.27 -2.64
N LEU A 91 5.51 -17.40 -3.37
CA LEU A 91 6.16 -18.62 -2.90
C LEU A 91 7.67 -18.41 -2.72
N PHE A 92 8.33 -17.77 -3.69
CA PHE A 92 9.76 -17.43 -3.60
C PHE A 92 10.08 -16.57 -2.35
N LEU A 93 9.29 -15.52 -2.09
CA LEU A 93 9.45 -14.67 -0.90
C LEU A 93 9.17 -15.44 0.39
N SER A 94 8.14 -16.28 0.41
CA SER A 94 7.76 -17.15 1.52
C SER A 94 8.92 -18.10 1.90
N GLU A 95 9.56 -18.72 0.91
CA GLU A 95 10.73 -19.59 1.13
C GLU A 95 11.93 -18.82 1.71
N LEU A 96 12.17 -17.58 1.25
CA LEU A 96 13.28 -16.76 1.72
C LEU A 96 13.12 -16.27 3.16
N SER A 97 11.89 -15.95 3.55
CA SER A 97 11.54 -15.43 4.87
C SER A 97 11.14 -16.51 5.88
N ASN A 98 11.02 -17.78 5.45
CA ASN A 98 10.42 -18.87 6.21
C ASN A 98 8.96 -18.60 6.61
N TYR A 99 8.24 -17.79 5.84
CA TYR A 99 6.81 -17.57 6.04
C TYR A 99 6.04 -18.83 5.61
N ASN A 100 5.25 -19.41 6.52
CA ASN A 100 4.57 -20.70 6.29
C ASN A 100 3.06 -20.65 6.54
N LYS A 101 2.50 -19.45 6.70
CA LYS A 101 1.06 -19.27 6.89
C LYS A 101 0.32 -19.12 5.55
N ASN A 102 -1.00 -19.18 5.60
CA ASN A 102 -1.83 -18.82 4.46
C ASN A 102 -1.99 -17.31 4.36
N LEU A 103 -2.08 -16.80 3.12
CA LEU A 103 -2.26 -15.40 2.80
C LEU A 103 -3.68 -15.15 2.31
N ASP A 104 -4.43 -14.29 2.98
CA ASP A 104 -5.71 -13.80 2.50
C ASP A 104 -5.54 -12.43 1.83
N ILE A 105 -5.91 -12.34 0.55
CA ILE A 105 -6.04 -11.08 -0.19
C ILE A 105 -7.52 -10.71 -0.16
N ILE A 106 -7.86 -9.67 0.59
CA ILE A 106 -9.22 -9.29 0.89
C ILE A 106 -9.59 -8.07 0.06
N MET A 107 -10.41 -8.28 -0.96
CA MET A 107 -11.00 -7.21 -1.77
C MET A 107 -12.28 -6.74 -1.11
N PHE A 108 -12.40 -5.44 -0.86
CA PHE A 108 -13.53 -4.88 -0.13
C PHE A 108 -13.82 -3.43 -0.54
N TYR A 109 -14.87 -2.85 0.02
CA TYR A 109 -15.15 -1.43 -0.04
C TYR A 109 -14.76 -0.79 1.29
N GLY A 110 -13.81 0.15 1.28
CA GLY A 110 -13.22 0.78 2.47
C GLY A 110 -13.76 2.17 2.79
N GLY A 111 -14.62 2.75 1.92
CA GLY A 111 -15.16 4.10 2.12
C GLY A 111 -14.15 5.22 1.95
N PHE A 112 -13.11 5.01 1.14
CA PHE A 112 -11.99 5.94 0.92
C PHE A 112 -11.11 6.22 2.15
N ASN A 113 -11.11 5.32 3.14
CA ASN A 113 -10.25 5.46 4.32
C ASN A 113 -8.79 5.08 4.04
N ASP A 114 -8.60 3.95 3.36
CA ASP A 114 -7.30 3.45 2.90
C ASP A 114 -7.40 2.92 1.47
N GLY A 115 -6.25 2.79 0.81
CA GLY A 115 -6.15 2.17 -0.50
C GLY A 115 -5.81 0.69 -0.41
N ILE A 116 -4.53 0.39 -0.31
CA ILE A 116 -3.97 -0.96 -0.22
C ILE A 116 -3.11 -0.96 1.03
N CYS A 117 -3.23 -1.99 1.85
CA CYS A 117 -2.50 -2.06 3.11
C CYS A 117 -2.44 -3.49 3.65
N THR A 118 -1.53 -3.70 4.58
CA THR A 118 -1.29 -4.97 5.25
C THR A 118 -1.63 -4.87 6.72
N TYR A 119 -2.45 -5.78 7.23
CA TYR A 119 -2.70 -5.94 8.67
C TYR A 119 -2.63 -7.41 9.07
N GLY A 120 -1.72 -7.74 9.96
CA GLY A 120 -1.41 -9.12 10.31
C GLY A 120 -0.87 -9.88 9.09
N ASP A 121 -1.46 -11.03 8.80
CA ASP A 121 -1.09 -11.88 7.66
C ASP A 121 -2.04 -11.67 6.45
N ASN A 122 -2.73 -10.53 6.37
CA ASN A 122 -3.70 -10.23 5.31
C ASN A 122 -3.32 -9.00 4.52
N ILE A 123 -3.63 -9.02 3.22
CA ILE A 123 -3.54 -7.84 2.33
C ILE A 123 -4.95 -7.36 2.03
N TYR A 124 -5.19 -6.07 2.21
CA TYR A 124 -6.50 -5.43 2.02
C TYR A 124 -6.48 -4.52 0.79
N TYR A 125 -7.44 -4.73 -0.10
CA TYR A 125 -7.65 -3.93 -1.30
C TYR A 125 -8.98 -3.20 -1.24
N ALA A 126 -8.96 -1.91 -1.02
CA ALA A 126 -10.14 -1.06 -1.13
C ALA A 126 -10.42 -0.78 -2.61
N MET A 127 -11.41 -1.45 -3.17
CA MET A 127 -11.66 -1.51 -4.62
C MET A 127 -12.15 -0.19 -5.21
N GLU A 128 -12.65 0.74 -4.39
CA GLU A 128 -13.03 2.08 -4.82
C GLU A 128 -11.85 2.92 -5.36
N TRP A 129 -10.62 2.56 -5.03
CA TRP A 129 -9.44 3.28 -5.55
C TRP A 129 -9.13 3.00 -7.01
N PHE A 130 -9.79 2.01 -7.61
CA PHE A 130 -9.58 1.62 -9.01
C PHE A 130 -10.71 2.09 -9.95
N ILE A 131 -11.74 2.75 -9.44
CA ILE A 131 -12.85 3.25 -10.24
C ILE A 131 -12.47 4.51 -11.04
N ASN A 132 -13.18 4.77 -12.13
CA ASN A 132 -13.06 6.05 -12.81
C ASN A 132 -13.84 7.12 -12.04
N PRO A 133 -13.17 8.16 -11.48
CA PRO A 133 -13.82 9.18 -10.65
C PRO A 133 -14.83 10.05 -11.41
N ASP A 134 -14.76 10.11 -12.75
CA ASP A 134 -15.74 10.85 -13.55
C ASP A 134 -17.13 10.22 -13.48
N ASN A 135 -17.20 8.91 -13.26
CA ASN A 135 -18.46 8.17 -13.22
C ASN A 135 -19.24 8.38 -11.91
N ILE A 136 -18.58 8.87 -10.87
CA ILE A 136 -19.19 9.07 -9.53
C ILE A 136 -19.25 10.54 -9.10
N ASN A 137 -18.99 11.48 -10.02
CA ASN A 137 -19.05 12.93 -9.80
C ASN A 137 -18.19 13.43 -8.61
N MET A 138 -16.94 12.95 -8.50
CA MET A 138 -16.04 13.23 -7.38
C MET A 138 -15.22 14.53 -7.51
N LYS A 139 -15.59 15.43 -8.44
CA LYS A 139 -14.80 16.63 -8.77
C LYS A 139 -14.54 17.58 -7.59
N ASN A 140 -15.32 17.48 -6.52
CA ASN A 140 -15.18 18.33 -5.33
C ASN A 140 -14.11 17.84 -4.35
N ASP A 141 -13.51 16.66 -4.59
CA ASP A 141 -12.43 16.11 -3.78
C ASP A 141 -11.17 15.95 -4.66
N GLU A 142 -10.51 17.07 -4.91
CA GLU A 142 -9.42 17.17 -5.90
C GLU A 142 -8.28 16.18 -5.64
N ILE A 143 -7.96 15.90 -4.37
CA ILE A 143 -6.87 14.99 -4.00
C ILE A 143 -7.26 13.57 -4.35
N ILE A 144 -8.41 13.09 -3.86
CA ILE A 144 -8.89 11.74 -4.16
C ILE A 144 -9.12 11.57 -5.66
N TYR A 145 -9.74 12.57 -6.31
CA TYR A 145 -9.96 12.56 -7.76
C TYR A 145 -8.67 12.31 -8.55
N ARG A 146 -7.58 13.00 -8.21
CA ARG A 146 -6.27 12.88 -8.86
C ARG A 146 -5.68 11.47 -8.72
N TYR A 147 -5.77 10.90 -7.51
CA TYR A 147 -5.33 9.51 -7.28
C TYR A 147 -6.14 8.49 -8.06
N LEU A 148 -7.46 8.60 -8.04
CA LEU A 148 -8.33 7.71 -8.79
C LEU A 148 -8.04 7.76 -10.29
N LYS A 149 -7.78 8.94 -10.84
CA LYS A 149 -7.35 9.08 -12.24
C LYS A 149 -6.07 8.34 -12.55
N GLN A 150 -5.12 8.32 -11.63
CA GLN A 150 -3.86 7.60 -11.80
C GLN A 150 -4.07 6.07 -11.72
N TYR A 151 -4.82 5.60 -10.72
CA TYR A 151 -4.98 4.15 -10.47
C TYR A 151 -6.01 3.48 -11.40
N SER A 152 -6.97 4.20 -11.93
CA SER A 152 -7.98 3.64 -12.85
C SER A 152 -7.44 3.27 -14.24
N ILE A 153 -6.21 3.66 -14.59
CA ILE A 153 -5.65 3.43 -15.92
C ILE A 153 -5.30 1.96 -16.15
N ASN A 154 -4.70 1.30 -15.17
CA ASN A 154 -4.30 -0.10 -15.28
C ASN A 154 -4.42 -0.83 -13.94
N PRO A 155 -5.65 -1.17 -13.51
CA PRO A 155 -5.87 -1.78 -12.20
C PRO A 155 -5.21 -3.16 -12.03
N GLU A 156 -5.05 -3.95 -13.10
CA GLU A 156 -4.44 -5.27 -13.02
C GLU A 156 -2.96 -5.21 -12.68
N ASP A 157 -2.20 -4.35 -13.36
CA ASP A 157 -0.78 -4.15 -13.10
C ASP A 157 -0.55 -3.58 -11.68
N ILE A 158 -1.43 -2.68 -11.23
CA ILE A 158 -1.35 -2.11 -9.89
C ILE A 158 -1.57 -3.21 -8.84
N ILE A 159 -2.63 -4.00 -8.98
CA ILE A 159 -2.92 -5.10 -8.06
C ILE A 159 -1.76 -6.11 -8.04
N TYR A 160 -1.26 -6.48 -9.22
CA TYR A 160 -0.15 -7.41 -9.34
C TYR A 160 1.09 -6.95 -8.57
N ASN A 161 1.53 -5.72 -8.79
CA ASN A 161 2.75 -5.20 -8.17
C ASN A 161 2.55 -4.91 -6.68
N THR A 162 1.39 -4.38 -6.30
CA THR A 162 1.11 -4.05 -4.91
C THR A 162 0.88 -5.29 -4.05
N VAL A 163 0.38 -6.41 -4.58
CA VAL A 163 0.37 -7.69 -3.85
C VAL A 163 1.77 -8.12 -3.45
N ILE A 164 2.74 -8.00 -4.35
CA ILE A 164 4.13 -8.35 -4.05
C ILE A 164 4.71 -7.38 -3.02
N HIS A 165 4.48 -6.07 -3.20
CA HIS A 165 4.91 -5.03 -2.27
C HIS A 165 4.39 -5.27 -0.85
N GLU A 166 3.09 -5.46 -0.71
CA GLU A 166 2.45 -5.72 0.59
C GLU A 166 2.92 -7.05 1.20
N PHE A 167 3.16 -8.07 0.37
CA PHE A 167 3.68 -9.34 0.88
C PHE A 167 5.13 -9.24 1.36
N VAL A 168 5.93 -8.33 0.81
CA VAL A 168 7.26 -8.02 1.35
C VAL A 168 7.16 -7.50 2.78
N HIS A 169 6.18 -6.63 3.10
CA HIS A 169 5.95 -6.19 4.48
C HIS A 169 5.66 -7.36 5.42
N ILE A 170 4.79 -8.30 4.99
CA ILE A 170 4.46 -9.51 5.78
C ILE A 170 5.70 -10.42 5.98
N CYS A 171 6.55 -10.53 4.97
CA CYS A 171 7.73 -11.38 4.98
C CYS A 171 8.95 -10.76 5.67
N SER A 172 8.96 -9.45 5.88
CA SER A 172 10.09 -8.74 6.46
C SER A 172 10.14 -8.91 7.98
N CYS A 173 11.36 -9.05 8.51
CA CYS A 173 11.56 -8.91 9.95
C CYS A 173 11.13 -7.52 10.41
N GLU A 174 10.39 -7.47 11.50
CA GLU A 174 9.98 -6.22 12.12
C GLU A 174 11.21 -5.43 12.57
N ILE A 175 11.23 -4.13 12.29
CA ILE A 175 12.23 -3.21 12.80
C ILE A 175 11.87 -2.91 14.25
N GLU A 176 12.77 -3.29 15.19
CA GLU A 176 12.53 -3.19 16.63
C GLU A 176 12.47 -1.74 17.11
N ASP A 177 13.39 -0.91 16.60
CA ASP A 177 13.44 0.51 16.97
C ASP A 177 12.59 1.37 16.02
N LYS A 178 11.39 1.70 16.49
CA LYS A 178 10.44 2.60 15.82
C LYS A 178 10.42 4.00 16.42
N SER A 179 11.38 4.32 17.28
CA SER A 179 11.49 5.65 17.90
C SER A 179 11.89 6.76 16.94
N ASN A 180 12.39 6.40 15.75
CA ASN A 180 12.82 7.34 14.72
C ASN A 180 12.19 6.98 13.37
N PRO A 181 11.65 7.94 12.60
CA PRO A 181 10.91 7.68 11.36
C PRO A 181 11.71 6.97 10.24
N ILE A 182 13.03 6.80 10.39
CA ILE A 182 13.86 6.06 9.43
C ILE A 182 13.36 4.61 9.24
N TRP A 183 12.75 4.00 10.27
CA TRP A 183 12.23 2.63 10.16
C TRP A 183 11.20 2.50 9.02
N HIS A 184 10.34 3.50 8.89
CA HIS A 184 9.31 3.51 7.87
C HIS A 184 9.89 3.69 6.46
N LEU A 185 10.92 4.55 6.34
CA LEU A 185 11.67 4.71 5.09
C LEU A 185 12.33 3.41 4.63
N ILE A 186 12.85 2.63 5.59
CA ILE A 186 13.46 1.33 5.32
C ILE A 186 12.40 0.31 4.90
N GLU A 187 11.26 0.24 5.58
CA GLU A 187 10.20 -0.72 5.27
C GLU A 187 9.64 -0.50 3.87
N GLU A 188 9.26 0.74 3.55
CA GLU A 188 8.77 1.08 2.21
C GLU A 188 9.86 0.90 1.14
N GLY A 189 11.07 1.33 1.43
CA GLY A 189 12.20 1.15 0.51
C GLY A 189 12.51 -0.31 0.20
N ARG A 190 12.43 -1.19 1.20
CA ARG A 190 12.59 -2.65 1.00
C ARG A 190 11.50 -3.22 0.10
N ALA A 191 10.25 -2.85 0.38
CA ALA A 191 9.11 -3.33 -0.38
C ALA A 191 9.20 -2.91 -1.84
N VAL A 192 9.51 -1.64 -2.12
CA VAL A 192 9.71 -1.13 -3.49
C VAL A 192 10.90 -1.82 -4.16
N TYR A 193 12.06 -1.88 -3.48
CA TYR A 193 13.27 -2.46 -4.08
C TYR A 193 13.08 -3.94 -4.43
N ILE A 194 12.54 -4.75 -3.52
CA ILE A 194 12.34 -6.18 -3.75
C ILE A 194 11.31 -6.41 -4.87
N THR A 195 10.21 -5.66 -4.89
CA THR A 195 9.19 -5.73 -5.94
C THR A 195 9.82 -5.44 -7.32
N ASN A 196 10.59 -4.37 -7.44
CA ASN A 196 11.27 -4.01 -8.68
C ASN A 196 12.27 -5.09 -9.13
N GLN A 197 13.02 -5.69 -8.18
CA GLN A 197 13.94 -6.78 -8.51
C GLN A 197 13.22 -8.03 -9.03
N LEU A 198 12.05 -8.35 -8.51
CA LEU A 198 11.24 -9.50 -8.94
C LEU A 198 10.57 -9.26 -10.30
N ASP A 199 10.19 -8.02 -10.58
CA ASP A 199 9.54 -7.61 -11.82
C ASP A 199 10.52 -7.13 -12.89
N LYS A 200 11.82 -7.06 -12.57
CA LYS A 200 12.86 -6.50 -13.43
C LYS A 200 12.53 -5.09 -13.91
N ARG A 201 11.97 -4.30 -13.00
CA ARG A 201 11.67 -2.87 -13.17
C ARG A 201 12.73 -2.04 -12.46
N ASP A 202 12.95 -0.85 -12.94
CA ASP A 202 13.81 0.20 -12.33
C ASP A 202 13.06 1.52 -12.18
N ASP A 203 11.74 1.44 -12.21
CA ASP A 203 10.84 2.57 -12.01
C ASP A 203 10.03 2.42 -10.71
N LEU A 204 9.44 3.54 -10.27
CA LEU A 204 8.47 3.59 -9.18
C LEU A 204 7.05 3.80 -9.72
N GLY A 205 6.82 3.43 -10.99
CA GLY A 205 5.70 3.84 -11.82
C GLY A 205 4.30 3.57 -11.26
N LEU A 206 4.19 2.69 -10.26
CA LEU A 206 2.91 2.42 -9.61
C LEU A 206 2.66 3.27 -8.37
N LEU A 207 3.73 3.77 -7.76
CA LEU A 207 3.66 4.56 -6.53
C LEU A 207 3.73 6.05 -6.81
N MET A 208 4.18 6.43 -8.02
CA MET A 208 4.50 7.81 -8.38
C MET A 208 4.33 8.00 -9.89
N SER A 209 3.85 9.16 -10.33
CA SER A 209 3.78 9.47 -11.76
C SER A 209 5.18 9.64 -12.37
N GLU A 210 5.29 9.47 -13.70
CA GLU A 210 6.57 9.68 -14.39
C GLU A 210 7.13 11.09 -14.18
N ASN A 211 6.26 12.11 -14.16
CA ASN A 211 6.67 13.50 -13.91
C ASN A 211 7.19 13.69 -12.48
N ASP A 212 6.52 13.10 -11.50
CA ASP A 212 6.94 13.16 -10.10
C ASP A 212 8.26 12.43 -9.90
N LEU A 213 8.42 11.26 -10.51
CA LEU A 213 9.66 10.49 -10.46
C LEU A 213 10.82 11.26 -11.11
N LYS A 214 10.56 11.92 -12.25
CA LYS A 214 11.55 12.77 -12.91
C LYS A 214 11.96 13.93 -11.99
N TRP A 215 11.00 14.62 -11.40
CA TRP A 215 11.27 15.67 -10.45
C TRP A 215 12.09 15.19 -9.24
N CYS A 216 11.76 14.04 -8.67
CA CYS A 216 12.53 13.44 -7.58
C CYS A 216 13.99 13.15 -7.98
N LYS A 217 14.23 12.62 -9.19
CA LYS A 217 15.57 12.37 -9.71
C LYS A 217 16.37 13.66 -9.89
N GLU A 218 15.73 14.72 -10.37
CA GLU A 218 16.36 16.04 -10.58
C GLU A 218 16.64 16.75 -9.24
N ASN A 219 15.90 16.46 -8.18
CA ASN A 219 16.00 17.05 -6.85
C ASN A 219 16.52 16.08 -5.79
N GLU A 220 17.18 14.98 -6.17
CA GLU A 220 17.59 13.89 -5.29
C GLU A 220 18.41 14.41 -4.10
N LYS A 221 19.42 15.24 -4.33
CA LYS A 221 20.28 15.79 -3.26
C LYS A 221 19.47 16.65 -2.27
N TYR A 222 18.57 17.48 -2.78
CA TYR A 222 17.69 18.30 -1.93
C TYR A 222 16.81 17.42 -1.03
N LEU A 223 16.15 16.41 -1.61
CA LEU A 223 15.29 15.49 -0.89
C LEU A 223 16.04 14.75 0.23
N PHE A 224 17.23 14.23 -0.06
CA PHE A 224 18.02 13.53 0.94
C PHE A 224 18.49 14.42 2.08
N ASN A 225 18.88 15.67 1.81
CA ASN A 225 19.25 16.62 2.85
C ASN A 225 18.04 16.95 3.75
N GLU A 226 16.87 17.23 3.17
CA GLU A 226 15.65 17.48 3.95
C GLU A 226 15.25 16.27 4.79
N MET A 227 15.26 15.08 4.21
CA MET A 227 14.95 13.85 4.95
C MET A 227 15.95 13.58 6.08
N PHE A 228 17.24 13.80 5.84
CA PHE A 228 18.25 13.61 6.87
C PHE A 228 18.04 14.56 8.06
N ASN A 229 17.66 15.82 7.79
CA ASN A 229 17.32 16.77 8.85
C ASN A 229 16.10 16.27 9.66
N VAL A 230 15.02 15.88 8.97
CA VAL A 230 13.80 15.38 9.60
C VAL A 230 14.07 14.15 10.49
N ILE A 231 14.87 13.19 9.98
CA ILE A 231 15.24 11.99 10.73
C ILE A 231 16.18 12.33 11.90
N SER A 232 17.13 13.25 11.71
CA SER A 232 18.07 13.67 12.77
C SER A 232 17.37 14.46 13.89
N GLU A 233 16.34 15.22 13.56
CA GLU A 233 15.51 15.99 14.50
C GLU A 233 14.39 15.14 15.12
N ASN A 234 14.18 13.93 14.62
CA ASN A 234 13.08 13.03 14.97
C ASN A 234 11.69 13.70 14.80
N ASP A 235 11.53 14.51 13.73
CA ASP A 235 10.30 15.22 13.42
C ASP A 235 9.32 14.33 12.63
N GLU A 236 8.52 13.56 13.36
CA GLU A 236 7.55 12.65 12.77
C GLU A 236 6.47 13.38 11.94
N ASN A 237 6.03 14.56 12.38
CA ASN A 237 5.04 15.34 11.64
C ASN A 237 5.56 15.78 10.26
N LYS A 238 6.80 16.24 10.19
CA LYS A 238 7.45 16.65 8.95
C LYS A 238 7.78 15.45 8.06
N TYR A 239 8.04 14.29 8.67
CA TYR A 239 8.23 13.04 7.95
C TYR A 239 6.98 12.66 7.13
N PHE A 240 5.77 12.89 7.67
CA PHE A 240 4.53 12.63 6.93
C PHE A 240 4.37 13.46 5.64
N ASP A 241 5.09 14.57 5.46
CA ASP A 241 5.10 15.34 4.21
C ASP A 241 5.74 14.55 3.05
N PHE A 242 6.62 13.60 3.37
CA PHE A 242 7.29 12.75 2.39
C PHE A 242 6.51 11.49 2.02
N ILE A 243 5.75 10.90 2.93
CA ILE A 243 5.11 9.59 2.72
C ILE A 243 3.61 9.67 2.46
N SER A 244 2.93 10.66 3.05
CA SER A 244 1.48 10.76 2.93
C SER A 244 1.06 11.09 1.49
N PRO A 245 0.02 10.46 0.97
CA PRO A 245 -0.57 10.86 -0.30
C PRO A 245 -1.26 12.23 -0.24
N ARG A 246 -1.62 12.70 0.96
CA ARG A 246 -2.33 13.98 1.18
C ARG A 246 -1.41 15.15 1.45
N ARG A 247 -0.11 14.90 1.63
CA ARG A 247 0.93 15.91 1.86
C ARG A 247 1.94 15.85 0.72
N ASN A 248 2.77 16.86 0.59
CA ASN A 248 3.72 16.92 -0.52
C ASN A 248 4.96 17.76 -0.17
N ILE A 249 6.03 17.48 -0.90
CA ILE A 249 7.24 18.30 -0.94
C ILE A 249 7.28 19.01 -2.29
N CYS A 250 7.18 20.32 -2.29
CA CYS A 250 7.17 21.15 -3.51
C CYS A 250 6.12 20.69 -4.56
N GLY A 251 4.96 20.24 -4.11
CA GLY A 251 3.88 19.78 -4.99
C GLY A 251 3.94 18.31 -5.39
N VAL A 252 5.01 17.58 -5.01
CA VAL A 252 5.18 16.15 -5.28
C VAL A 252 4.90 15.34 -4.02
N SER A 253 3.94 14.42 -4.08
CA SER A 253 3.60 13.54 -2.97
C SER A 253 4.38 12.22 -3.02
N ARG A 254 4.45 11.53 -1.86
CA ARG A 254 5.09 10.21 -1.75
C ARG A 254 6.59 10.18 -2.10
N THR A 255 7.29 11.30 -1.99
CA THR A 255 8.74 11.36 -2.26
C THR A 255 9.54 10.40 -1.37
N GLY A 256 9.02 10.03 -0.19
CA GLY A 256 9.62 9.05 0.71
C GLY A 256 9.77 7.65 0.09
N TYR A 257 8.87 7.23 -0.81
CA TYR A 257 9.01 5.95 -1.52
C TYR A 257 10.23 5.95 -2.45
N PHE A 258 10.42 7.06 -3.19
CA PHE A 258 11.63 7.25 -4.00
C PHE A 258 12.89 7.21 -3.15
N MET A 259 12.88 7.91 -2.03
CA MET A 259 14.04 8.02 -1.14
C MET A 259 14.35 6.69 -0.46
N GLY A 260 13.31 5.97 0.02
CA GLY A 260 13.45 4.64 0.57
C GLY A 260 14.06 3.66 -0.45
N TYR A 261 13.53 3.65 -1.68
CA TYR A 261 14.10 2.85 -2.77
C TYR A 261 15.59 3.17 -3.00
N LYS A 262 15.95 4.45 -3.12
CA LYS A 262 17.35 4.88 -3.35
C LYS A 262 18.27 4.55 -2.17
N LEU A 263 17.78 4.66 -0.94
CA LEU A 263 18.50 4.27 0.25
C LEU A 263 18.86 2.77 0.22
N ILE A 264 17.86 1.92 -0.06
CA ILE A 264 18.05 0.47 -0.18
C ILE A 264 18.96 0.13 -1.36
N GLU A 265 18.75 0.76 -2.53
CA GLU A 265 19.61 0.57 -3.71
C GLU A 265 21.07 0.88 -3.38
N THR A 266 21.33 2.00 -2.69
CA THR A 266 22.68 2.40 -2.29
C THR A 266 23.30 1.43 -1.30
N TYR A 267 22.52 0.99 -0.30
CA TYR A 267 22.99 -0.05 0.62
C TYR A 267 23.31 -1.35 -0.12
N MET A 268 22.47 -1.79 -1.06
CA MET A 268 22.70 -3.02 -1.82
C MET A 268 23.96 -2.98 -2.70
N LYS A 269 24.42 -1.82 -3.13
CA LYS A 269 25.70 -1.63 -3.82
C LYS A 269 26.90 -1.90 -2.91
N THR A 270 26.77 -1.72 -1.60
CA THR A 270 27.87 -2.03 -0.64
C THR A 270 28.07 -3.53 -0.44
N ILE A 271 27.09 -4.35 -0.83
CA ILE A 271 27.12 -5.82 -0.73
C ILE A 271 26.94 -6.48 -2.11
N ASP A 272 27.56 -5.91 -3.12
CA ASP A 272 27.44 -6.31 -4.54
C ASP A 272 27.88 -7.76 -4.83
N LYS A 273 28.76 -8.32 -3.99
CA LYS A 273 29.25 -9.71 -4.11
C LYS A 273 28.18 -10.77 -3.86
N LEU A 274 27.08 -10.42 -3.20
CA LEU A 274 25.97 -11.33 -2.95
C LEU A 274 25.13 -11.53 -4.20
N SER A 275 24.64 -12.75 -4.42
CA SER A 275 23.62 -13.03 -5.43
C SER A 275 22.33 -12.27 -5.15
N GLN A 276 21.49 -12.08 -6.16
CA GLN A 276 20.18 -11.41 -5.99
C GLN A 276 19.33 -12.09 -4.89
N LYS A 277 19.31 -13.43 -4.87
CA LYS A 277 18.59 -14.20 -3.85
C LYS A 277 19.08 -13.90 -2.44
N GLU A 278 20.41 -13.85 -2.25
CA GLU A 278 21.01 -13.53 -0.96
C GLU A 278 20.75 -12.08 -0.54
N LYS A 279 20.77 -11.13 -1.50
CA LYS A 279 20.41 -9.72 -1.25
C LYS A 279 18.98 -9.59 -0.77
N ILE A 280 18.02 -10.22 -1.46
CA ILE A 280 16.61 -10.20 -1.05
C ILE A 280 16.44 -10.83 0.33
N LYS A 281 17.03 -12.01 0.58
CA LYS A 281 16.99 -12.66 1.89
C LYS A 281 17.55 -11.75 2.99
N LYS A 282 18.67 -11.10 2.73
CA LYS A 282 19.28 -10.16 3.68
C LYS A 282 18.35 -8.99 3.99
N LEU A 283 17.72 -8.40 2.97
CA LEU A 283 16.75 -7.31 3.17
C LEU A 283 15.55 -7.74 4.01
N LEU A 284 14.99 -8.92 3.74
CA LEU A 284 13.87 -9.45 4.53
C LEU A 284 14.21 -9.71 5.99
N CYS A 285 15.47 -10.05 6.30
CA CYS A 285 15.92 -10.44 7.65
C CYS A 285 16.66 -9.34 8.42
N THR A 286 16.95 -8.17 7.82
CA THR A 286 17.65 -7.08 8.51
C THR A 286 16.66 -6.23 9.28
N ASN A 287 16.87 -6.10 10.60
CA ASN A 287 16.08 -5.26 11.50
C ASN A 287 16.86 -4.07 12.08
N GLU A 288 18.15 -3.95 11.74
CA GLU A 288 19.03 -2.89 12.23
C GLU A 288 18.86 -1.60 11.43
N THR A 289 18.58 -0.48 12.11
CA THR A 289 18.39 0.85 11.47
C THR A 289 19.71 1.58 11.27
N GLU A 290 20.74 1.29 12.08
CA GLU A 290 22.01 2.01 12.10
C GLU A 290 22.76 2.00 10.75
N VAL A 291 22.78 0.85 10.07
CA VAL A 291 23.44 0.72 8.76
C VAL A 291 22.78 1.60 7.70
N TYR A 292 21.46 1.73 7.75
CA TYR A 292 20.70 2.57 6.83
C TYR A 292 20.87 4.05 7.17
N PHE A 293 20.88 4.40 8.45
CA PHE A 293 21.17 5.77 8.88
C PHE A 293 22.55 6.24 8.41
N LYS A 294 23.57 5.38 8.55
CA LYS A 294 24.92 5.65 8.01
C LYS A 294 24.92 5.81 6.50
N THR A 295 24.16 4.96 5.79
CA THR A 295 24.02 5.06 4.33
C THR A 295 23.37 6.38 3.93
N LEU A 296 22.26 6.74 4.58
CA LEU A 296 21.57 8.02 4.36
C LEU A 296 22.50 9.21 4.56
N ARG A 297 23.26 9.24 5.66
CA ARG A 297 24.23 10.29 5.94
C ARG A 297 25.27 10.43 4.82
N ASN A 298 25.75 9.31 4.29
CA ASN A 298 26.73 9.33 3.19
C ASN A 298 26.13 9.83 1.87
N MET A 299 24.82 9.71 1.67
CA MET A 299 24.13 10.23 0.48
C MET A 299 23.90 11.74 0.53
N CYS A 300 24.00 12.36 1.72
CA CYS A 300 23.86 13.80 1.92
C CYS A 300 25.19 14.55 1.71
N LEU A 301 26.33 13.87 1.78
CA LEU A 301 27.68 14.44 1.59
C LEU A 301 28.03 14.53 0.11
#